data_b477544baa8851cdc7f5f1c8391650e2
#
_entry.id   b477544baa8851cdc7f5f1c8391650e2
#
_cell.length_a   1.000
_cell.length_b   1.000
_cell.length_c   1.000
_cell.angle_alpha   90.00
_cell.angle_beta   90.00
_cell.angle_gamma   90.00
#
_symmetry.space_group_name_H-M   'P 1'
#
loop_
_entity.id
_entity.type
_entity.pdbx_description
1 polymer ?
#
loop_
_entity_poly.entity_id
_entity_poly.type
_entity_poly.pdbx_seq_one_letter_code
_entity_poly.pdbx_strand_id
1 'polypeptide(L)'
;MTGLVIRSTGSWYDVRTDDGQLFACKVKGNFRLRGIRSTNPVAVGDRVEFTPPSTGGAGGGSYITEIHDRRNYIIRRASNLSKQSHIIAANVDLACLIVTIAHPETATTFIDRFLASAEAYRVPVVLIFNKTDLLDPDLLHYQQLMIQLYETVGYQCHAISAETGDGVDALRPLLQGKITLLSGNSGVGKSTLINRLVPHANQKVADISDAHQTGMHTTTFSEMIPLDTSQLSTLNSQLSTLNSQLSTVTSWLIDTPGIKGFGTFDMEREELTSYFREIFEYSKQCRFSNCTHTHEPGCAVLKAVEEHYIAQSRYQSYLSMLDDKDENKYREAY
;
A
#
# COMPACT_ATOMS: atom_id res chain seq x y z
N MET A 1 -5.36 -25.28 -13.66
CA MET A 1 -4.93 -25.19 -12.26
C MET A 1 -5.08 -23.74 -11.81
N THR A 2 -5.37 -23.53 -10.52
CA THR A 2 -5.45 -22.19 -9.93
C THR A 2 -4.28 -21.94 -8.99
N GLY A 3 -3.87 -20.67 -8.87
CA GLY A 3 -2.80 -20.29 -7.94
C GLY A 3 -2.74 -18.79 -7.69
N LEU A 4 -1.92 -18.40 -6.72
CA LEU A 4 -1.64 -17.02 -6.32
C LEU A 4 -0.33 -16.56 -6.97
N VAL A 5 -0.34 -15.41 -7.61
CA VAL A 5 0.87 -14.78 -8.16
C VAL A 5 1.66 -14.17 -7.00
N ILE A 6 2.82 -14.74 -6.69
CA ILE A 6 3.65 -14.30 -5.59
C ILE A 6 4.85 -13.45 -6.01
N ARG A 7 5.20 -13.46 -7.30
CA ARG A 7 6.30 -12.66 -7.87
C ARG A 7 6.01 -12.28 -9.30
N SER A 8 6.39 -11.07 -9.69
CA SER A 8 6.29 -10.57 -11.06
C SER A 8 7.60 -9.91 -11.46
N THR A 9 8.20 -10.40 -12.57
CA THR A 9 9.41 -9.80 -13.17
C THR A 9 9.09 -9.08 -14.48
N GLY A 10 7.80 -8.84 -14.75
CA GLY A 10 7.30 -8.21 -15.97
C GLY A 10 7.11 -9.20 -17.14
N SER A 11 7.93 -10.22 -17.28
CA SER A 11 7.81 -11.26 -18.33
C SER A 11 7.49 -12.64 -17.78
N TRP A 12 7.83 -12.87 -16.52
CA TRP A 12 7.60 -14.11 -15.79
C TRP A 12 6.89 -13.87 -14.50
N TYR A 13 6.05 -14.83 -14.11
CA TYR A 13 5.25 -14.81 -12.89
C TYR A 13 5.44 -16.11 -12.15
N ASP A 14 5.83 -16.02 -10.87
CA ASP A 14 5.85 -17.18 -10.00
C ASP A 14 4.45 -17.33 -9.39
N VAL A 15 3.81 -18.46 -9.72
CA VAL A 15 2.46 -18.80 -9.27
C VAL A 15 2.56 -19.95 -8.28
N ARG A 16 2.02 -19.73 -7.07
CA ARG A 16 1.93 -20.74 -6.02
C ARG A 16 0.52 -21.30 -5.95
N THR A 17 0.39 -22.61 -6.04
CA THR A 17 -0.87 -23.33 -5.86
C THR A 17 -1.22 -23.46 -4.38
N ASP A 18 -2.47 -23.83 -4.09
CA ASP A 18 -2.94 -23.96 -2.69
C ASP A 18 -2.24 -25.13 -1.95
N ASP A 19 -1.75 -26.14 -2.67
CA ASP A 19 -0.91 -27.22 -2.14
C ASP A 19 0.58 -26.85 -2.00
N GLY A 20 0.93 -25.59 -2.31
CA GLY A 20 2.27 -25.04 -2.10
C GLY A 20 3.26 -25.23 -3.25
N GLN A 21 2.87 -25.84 -4.38
CA GLN A 21 3.75 -25.99 -5.53
C GLN A 21 3.97 -24.64 -6.22
N LEU A 22 5.19 -24.45 -6.78
CA LEU A 22 5.58 -23.23 -7.48
C LEU A 22 5.73 -23.51 -8.98
N PHE A 23 5.14 -22.63 -9.78
CA PHE A 23 5.20 -22.68 -11.24
C PHE A 23 5.67 -21.34 -11.81
N ALA A 24 6.72 -21.38 -12.64
CA ALA A 24 7.12 -20.20 -13.41
C ALA A 24 6.22 -20.10 -14.66
N CYS A 25 5.40 -19.07 -14.71
CA CYS A 25 4.39 -18.88 -15.76
C CYS A 25 4.69 -17.66 -16.63
N LYS A 26 4.23 -17.71 -17.87
CA LYS A 26 4.15 -16.56 -18.78
C LYS A 26 2.69 -16.21 -19.06
N VAL A 27 2.44 -15.00 -19.56
CA VAL A 27 1.14 -14.61 -20.09
C VAL A 27 1.11 -14.91 -21.58
N LYS A 28 0.02 -15.48 -22.07
CA LYS A 28 -0.16 -15.77 -23.51
C LYS A 28 -0.37 -14.47 -24.27
N GLY A 29 0.29 -14.27 -25.43
CA GLY A 29 0.38 -13.00 -26.15
C GLY A 29 -0.92 -12.28 -26.52
N ASN A 30 -2.08 -12.96 -26.47
CA ASN A 30 -3.40 -12.37 -26.71
C ASN A 30 -4.19 -12.02 -25.45
N PHE A 31 -3.53 -12.04 -24.28
CA PHE A 31 -4.18 -11.80 -23.01
C PHE A 31 -4.45 -10.29 -22.83
N ARG A 32 -5.65 -9.85 -23.19
CA ARG A 32 -6.12 -8.48 -22.98
C ARG A 32 -7.20 -8.50 -21.91
N LEU A 33 -6.89 -7.93 -20.75
CA LEU A 33 -7.92 -7.62 -19.76
C LEU A 33 -8.87 -6.56 -20.33
N ARG A 34 -10.17 -6.87 -20.39
CA ARG A 34 -11.20 -5.92 -20.77
C ARG A 34 -11.17 -4.76 -19.77
N GLY A 35 -10.85 -3.56 -20.26
CA GLY A 35 -10.96 -2.31 -19.47
C GLY A 35 -9.69 -1.83 -18.77
N ILE A 36 -8.59 -2.61 -18.68
CA ILE A 36 -7.35 -2.17 -18.04
C ILE A 36 -6.30 -1.85 -19.11
N ARG A 37 -5.95 -0.56 -19.24
CA ARG A 37 -4.83 -0.09 -20.07
C ARG A 37 -3.51 -0.23 -19.30
N SER A 38 -3.08 -1.44 -18.99
CA SER A 38 -1.82 -1.72 -18.32
C SER A 38 -0.87 -2.49 -19.25
N THR A 39 0.42 -2.17 -19.19
CA THR A 39 1.48 -2.95 -19.89
C THR A 39 1.69 -4.32 -19.25
N ASN A 40 1.37 -4.47 -17.97
CA ASN A 40 1.45 -5.71 -17.20
C ASN A 40 0.06 -6.08 -16.70
N PRO A 41 -0.64 -7.01 -17.35
CA PRO A 41 -1.99 -7.38 -16.97
C PRO A 41 -2.07 -8.12 -15.63
N VAL A 42 -1.01 -8.83 -15.24
CA VAL A 42 -0.93 -9.65 -14.03
C VAL A 42 -0.10 -8.94 -12.97
N ALA A 43 -0.60 -8.89 -11.76
CA ALA A 43 0.06 -8.28 -10.61
C ALA A 43 0.29 -9.31 -9.49
N VAL A 44 1.20 -8.99 -8.59
CA VAL A 44 1.39 -9.74 -7.34
C VAL A 44 0.10 -9.68 -6.53
N GLY A 45 -0.34 -10.82 -5.99
CA GLY A 45 -1.63 -10.95 -5.28
C GLY A 45 -2.81 -11.35 -6.17
N ASP A 46 -2.62 -11.45 -7.51
CA ASP A 46 -3.67 -11.99 -8.37
C ASP A 46 -3.88 -13.49 -8.16
N ARG A 47 -5.15 -13.90 -8.13
CA ARG A 47 -5.52 -15.28 -8.33
C ARG A 47 -5.68 -15.54 -9.82
N VAL A 48 -5.01 -16.58 -10.32
CA VAL A 48 -4.96 -16.87 -11.75
C VAL A 48 -5.26 -18.35 -12.05
N GLU A 49 -5.83 -18.57 -13.21
CA GLU A 49 -5.81 -19.89 -13.83
C GLU A 49 -4.59 -20.04 -14.74
N PHE A 50 -3.97 -21.20 -14.73
CA PHE A 50 -2.81 -21.47 -15.57
C PHE A 50 -2.78 -22.95 -16.02
N THR A 51 -2.14 -23.19 -17.16
CA THR A 51 -1.85 -24.54 -17.65
C THR A 51 -0.46 -24.94 -17.18
N PRO A 52 -0.30 -26.10 -16.50
CA PRO A 52 1.03 -26.60 -16.14
C PRO A 52 1.82 -27.00 -17.40
N PRO A 53 3.15 -27.21 -17.28
CA PRO A 53 3.96 -27.70 -18.39
C PRO A 53 3.41 -29.05 -18.89
N SER A 54 3.29 -29.24 -20.19
CA SER A 54 2.90 -30.55 -20.74
C SER A 54 4.04 -31.54 -20.52
N THR A 55 3.71 -32.70 -19.95
CA THR A 55 4.66 -33.79 -19.62
C THR A 55 5.28 -34.48 -20.83
N GLY A 56 5.09 -34.00 -22.07
CA GLY A 56 5.42 -34.75 -23.30
C GLY A 56 6.16 -33.98 -24.40
N GLY A 57 6.74 -32.80 -24.16
CA GLY A 57 7.42 -32.08 -25.25
C GLY A 57 8.50 -31.10 -24.76
N ALA A 58 9.66 -31.12 -25.41
CA ALA A 58 10.71 -30.15 -25.24
C ALA A 58 10.17 -28.73 -25.57
N GLY A 59 9.81 -27.90 -24.51
CA GLY A 59 9.43 -26.51 -24.70
C GLY A 59 8.10 -26.06 -24.09
N GLY A 60 7.35 -26.91 -23.39
CA GLY A 60 6.06 -26.54 -22.77
C GLY A 60 6.25 -25.77 -21.47
N GLY A 61 6.25 -24.42 -21.51
CA GLY A 61 6.18 -23.59 -20.31
C GLY A 61 4.75 -23.52 -19.74
N SER A 62 4.62 -23.12 -18.46
CA SER A 62 3.32 -22.81 -17.87
C SER A 62 2.81 -21.47 -18.39
N TYR A 63 1.51 -21.38 -18.65
CA TYR A 63 0.89 -20.15 -19.15
C TYR A 63 -0.34 -19.77 -18.35
N ILE A 64 -0.39 -18.50 -17.89
CA ILE A 64 -1.58 -17.92 -17.30
C ILE A 64 -2.63 -17.76 -18.41
N THR A 65 -3.81 -18.28 -18.13
CA THR A 65 -4.95 -18.32 -19.08
C THR A 65 -6.06 -17.36 -18.65
N GLU A 66 -6.20 -17.09 -17.34
CA GLU A 66 -7.24 -16.22 -16.81
C GLU A 66 -6.78 -15.56 -15.50
N ILE A 67 -7.27 -14.34 -15.25
CA ILE A 67 -7.13 -13.64 -13.97
C ILE A 67 -8.52 -13.54 -13.36
N HIS A 68 -8.66 -13.99 -12.11
CA HIS A 68 -9.91 -13.87 -11.39
C HIS A 68 -10.21 -12.40 -11.03
N ASP A 69 -11.48 -12.08 -10.80
CA ASP A 69 -11.90 -10.74 -10.41
C ASP A 69 -11.17 -10.26 -9.16
N ARG A 70 -10.63 -9.05 -9.24
CA ARG A 70 -9.91 -8.41 -8.14
C ARG A 70 -10.90 -7.72 -7.21
N ARG A 71 -10.73 -7.93 -5.90
CA ARG A 71 -11.46 -7.15 -4.88
C ARG A 71 -11.03 -5.69 -4.85
N ASN A 72 -9.74 -5.48 -4.98
CA ASN A 72 -9.06 -4.20 -5.01
C ASN A 72 -7.69 -4.35 -5.65
N TYR A 73 -7.04 -3.23 -5.90
CA TYR A 73 -5.67 -3.19 -6.41
C TYR A 73 -5.04 -1.84 -6.11
N ILE A 74 -3.72 -1.76 -6.19
CA ILE A 74 -2.97 -0.52 -6.03
C ILE A 74 -2.19 -0.25 -7.30
N ILE A 75 -2.27 1.01 -7.79
CA ILE A 75 -1.64 1.46 -9.02
C ILE A 75 -0.48 2.40 -8.70
N ARG A 76 0.56 2.33 -9.52
CA ARG A 76 1.64 3.32 -9.59
C ARG A 76 1.61 4.01 -10.94
N ARG A 77 1.76 5.34 -10.94
CA ARG A 77 2.00 6.09 -12.17
C ARG A 77 3.38 5.73 -12.73
N ALA A 78 3.46 5.47 -14.04
CA ALA A 78 4.75 5.41 -14.71
C ALA A 78 5.39 6.81 -14.69
N SER A 79 6.68 6.89 -14.31
CA SER A 79 7.42 8.16 -14.17
C SER A 79 7.68 8.90 -15.49
N ASN A 80 7.44 8.26 -16.60
CA ASN A 80 7.61 8.85 -17.94
C ASN A 80 6.24 9.00 -18.58
N LEU A 81 5.86 10.22 -18.98
CA LEU A 81 4.84 10.70 -19.93
C LEU A 81 3.84 9.70 -20.57
N SER A 82 3.92 8.41 -20.27
CA SER A 82 2.99 7.40 -20.75
C SER A 82 1.73 7.40 -19.89
N LYS A 83 0.56 7.48 -20.53
CA LYS A 83 -0.77 7.29 -19.92
C LYS A 83 -0.98 5.85 -19.35
N GLN A 84 0.10 5.13 -19.03
CA GLN A 84 0.06 3.74 -18.62
C GLN A 84 0.24 3.63 -17.11
N SER A 85 -0.74 3.07 -16.44
CA SER A 85 -0.68 2.73 -15.02
C SER A 85 -0.14 1.31 -14.86
N HIS A 86 0.66 1.09 -13.81
CA HIS A 86 1.12 -0.24 -13.42
C HIS A 86 0.43 -0.66 -12.14
N ILE A 87 -0.29 -1.76 -12.18
CA ILE A 87 -0.81 -2.39 -10.96
C ILE A 87 0.37 -3.00 -10.23
N ILE A 88 0.58 -2.54 -8.98
CA ILE A 88 1.70 -2.99 -8.14
C ILE A 88 1.31 -4.24 -7.38
N ALA A 89 0.10 -4.27 -6.83
CA ALA A 89 -0.46 -5.35 -6.05
C ALA A 89 -1.97 -5.42 -6.23
N ALA A 90 -2.53 -6.60 -6.13
CA ALA A 90 -3.96 -6.88 -6.18
C ALA A 90 -4.41 -7.69 -4.96
N ASN A 91 -5.71 -7.64 -4.66
CA ASN A 91 -6.34 -8.39 -3.57
C ASN A 91 -5.69 -8.15 -2.20
N VAL A 92 -5.26 -6.91 -1.94
CA VAL A 92 -4.61 -6.48 -0.70
C VAL A 92 -5.64 -6.40 0.42
N ASP A 93 -5.39 -7.07 1.55
CA ASP A 93 -6.25 -7.03 2.73
C ASP A 93 -5.95 -5.84 3.63
N LEU A 94 -4.70 -5.39 3.63
CA LEU A 94 -4.21 -4.30 4.47
C LEU A 94 -3.03 -3.60 3.80
N ALA A 95 -2.98 -2.28 3.85
CA ALA A 95 -1.79 -1.51 3.54
C ALA A 95 -1.22 -0.91 4.83
N CYS A 96 0.05 -1.17 5.10
CA CYS A 96 0.79 -0.53 6.17
C CYS A 96 1.64 0.59 5.58
N LEU A 97 1.30 1.84 5.86
CA LEU A 97 2.11 2.99 5.50
C LEU A 97 3.10 3.30 6.61
N ILE A 98 4.37 3.08 6.34
CA ILE A 98 5.46 3.39 7.28
C ILE A 98 5.87 4.83 7.07
N VAL A 99 5.76 5.61 8.15
CA VAL A 99 6.07 7.02 8.20
C VAL A 99 7.07 7.31 9.31
N THR A 100 7.81 8.41 9.17
CA THR A 100 8.78 8.86 10.18
C THR A 100 8.62 10.36 10.40
N ILE A 101 8.73 10.80 11.65
CA ILE A 101 8.70 12.21 12.01
C ILE A 101 10.00 12.91 11.62
N ALA A 102 11.11 12.19 11.73
CA ALA A 102 12.45 12.65 11.37
C ALA A 102 13.26 11.49 10.75
N HIS A 103 14.35 11.81 10.08
CA HIS A 103 15.38 10.87 9.59
C HIS A 103 14.91 9.73 8.66
N PRO A 104 14.27 10.02 7.51
CA PRO A 104 13.82 11.30 6.97
C PRO A 104 12.42 11.68 7.45
N GLU A 105 12.06 12.95 7.38
CA GLU A 105 10.68 13.39 7.59
C GLU A 105 9.74 12.88 6.49
N THR A 106 8.56 12.44 6.90
CA THR A 106 7.48 12.09 5.97
C THR A 106 6.45 13.23 5.96
N ALA A 107 6.35 13.95 4.85
CA ALA A 107 5.41 15.05 4.72
C ALA A 107 3.95 14.58 4.87
N THR A 108 3.12 15.36 5.57
CA THR A 108 1.69 15.07 5.76
C THR A 108 0.95 14.94 4.43
N THR A 109 1.31 15.76 3.44
CA THR A 109 0.74 15.66 2.09
C THR A 109 1.00 14.31 1.43
N PHE A 110 2.14 13.66 1.69
CA PHE A 110 2.40 12.31 1.20
C PHE A 110 1.51 11.29 1.90
N ILE A 111 1.36 11.39 3.24
CA ILE A 111 0.49 10.50 4.02
C ILE A 111 -0.94 10.62 3.50
N ASP A 112 -1.45 11.84 3.38
CA ASP A 112 -2.82 12.12 2.99
C ASP A 112 -3.15 11.67 1.56
N ARG A 113 -2.21 11.86 0.63
CA ARG A 113 -2.32 11.34 -0.74
C ARG A 113 -2.37 9.82 -0.78
N PHE A 114 -1.57 9.17 0.05
CA PHE A 114 -1.61 7.72 0.18
C PHE A 114 -2.97 7.25 0.71
N LEU A 115 -3.46 7.89 1.78
CA LEU A 115 -4.75 7.56 2.40
C LEU A 115 -5.91 7.75 1.40
N ALA A 116 -5.95 8.89 0.71
CA ALA A 116 -6.99 9.16 -0.30
C ALA A 116 -6.95 8.12 -1.44
N SER A 117 -5.75 7.72 -1.90
CA SER A 117 -5.60 6.68 -2.91
C SER A 117 -6.07 5.32 -2.40
N ALA A 118 -5.77 4.97 -1.16
CA ALA A 118 -6.21 3.72 -0.57
C ALA A 118 -7.74 3.68 -0.39
N GLU A 119 -8.37 4.78 0.01
CA GLU A 119 -9.84 4.91 0.07
C GLU A 119 -10.46 4.70 -1.32
N ALA A 120 -9.91 5.32 -2.37
CA ALA A 120 -10.41 5.17 -3.74
C ALA A 120 -10.37 3.71 -4.22
N TYR A 121 -9.34 2.97 -3.83
CA TYR A 121 -9.19 1.55 -4.18
C TYR A 121 -9.72 0.58 -3.12
N ARG A 122 -10.38 1.08 -2.08
CA ARG A 122 -10.98 0.29 -0.99
C ARG A 122 -9.97 -0.62 -0.30
N VAL A 123 -8.78 -0.12 -0.04
CA VAL A 123 -7.73 -0.82 0.69
C VAL A 123 -7.64 -0.24 2.11
N PRO A 124 -7.91 -1.04 3.15
CA PRO A 124 -7.74 -0.60 4.53
C PRO A 124 -6.29 -0.20 4.81
N VAL A 125 -6.09 0.88 5.58
CA VAL A 125 -4.75 1.39 5.91
C VAL A 125 -4.52 1.41 7.41
N VAL A 126 -3.31 1.04 7.80
CA VAL A 126 -2.72 1.27 9.12
C VAL A 126 -1.48 2.14 8.95
N LEU A 127 -1.35 3.18 9.78
CA LEU A 127 -0.18 4.04 9.82
C LEU A 127 0.82 3.51 10.85
N ILE A 128 2.07 3.35 10.45
CA ILE A 128 3.15 2.87 11.32
C ILE A 128 4.18 3.99 11.46
N PHE A 129 4.20 4.66 12.61
CA PHE A 129 5.17 5.68 12.95
C PHE A 129 6.44 4.99 13.46
N ASN A 130 7.45 4.90 12.60
CA ASN A 130 8.70 4.20 12.87
C ASN A 130 9.80 5.14 13.34
N LYS A 131 10.88 4.57 13.91
CA LYS A 131 12.07 5.24 14.42
C LYS A 131 11.81 6.10 15.66
N THR A 132 10.94 5.63 16.55
CA THR A 132 10.67 6.30 17.83
C THR A 132 11.92 6.44 18.70
N ASP A 133 12.87 5.52 18.53
CA ASP A 133 14.18 5.49 19.20
C ASP A 133 15.08 6.70 18.87
N LEU A 134 14.83 7.37 17.74
CA LEU A 134 15.61 8.53 17.28
C LEU A 134 14.98 9.88 17.64
N LEU A 135 13.84 9.89 18.32
CA LEU A 135 13.08 11.11 18.60
C LEU A 135 13.42 11.65 19.99
N ASP A 136 13.69 12.95 20.05
CA ASP A 136 13.75 13.70 21.31
C ASP A 136 12.34 13.94 21.89
N PRO A 137 12.21 14.48 23.11
CA PRO A 137 10.91 14.69 23.76
C PRO A 137 9.93 15.55 22.94
N ASP A 138 10.42 16.58 22.23
CA ASP A 138 9.58 17.48 21.44
C ASP A 138 9.05 16.77 20.18
N LEU A 139 9.89 16.01 19.51
CA LEU A 139 9.52 15.20 18.36
C LEU A 139 8.60 14.03 18.75
N LEU A 140 8.80 13.43 19.93
CA LEU A 140 7.87 12.43 20.47
C LEU A 140 6.50 13.02 20.74
N HIS A 141 6.45 14.23 21.32
CA HIS A 141 5.18 14.94 21.52
C HIS A 141 4.50 15.23 20.17
N TYR A 142 5.25 15.71 19.18
CA TYR A 142 4.72 15.94 17.83
C TYR A 142 4.20 14.64 17.20
N GLN A 143 4.92 13.52 17.35
CA GLN A 143 4.45 12.20 16.89
C GLN A 143 3.09 11.83 17.52
N GLN A 144 2.93 12.07 18.83
CA GLN A 144 1.67 11.79 19.53
C GLN A 144 0.51 12.63 18.97
N LEU A 145 0.74 13.92 18.68
CA LEU A 145 -0.25 14.78 18.04
C LEU A 145 -0.63 14.29 16.64
N MET A 146 0.34 13.83 15.86
CA MET A 146 0.08 13.25 14.54
C MET A 146 -0.73 11.95 14.62
N ILE A 147 -0.41 11.08 15.57
CA ILE A 147 -1.17 9.85 15.83
C ILE A 147 -2.61 10.21 16.20
N GLN A 148 -2.80 11.11 17.16
CA GLN A 148 -4.12 11.55 17.57
C GLN A 148 -4.94 12.14 16.42
N LEU A 149 -4.31 12.94 15.54
CA LEU A 149 -4.94 13.47 14.35
C LEU A 149 -5.51 12.35 13.46
N TYR A 150 -4.68 11.38 13.09
CA TYR A 150 -5.12 10.32 12.17
C TYR A 150 -6.08 9.33 12.82
N GLU A 151 -5.96 9.07 14.11
CA GLU A 151 -6.93 8.26 14.87
C GLU A 151 -8.29 8.96 14.97
N THR A 152 -8.34 10.29 15.14
CA THR A 152 -9.57 11.07 15.13
C THR A 152 -10.27 10.98 13.76
N VAL A 153 -9.51 10.93 12.66
CA VAL A 153 -10.03 10.71 11.31
C VAL A 153 -10.50 9.24 11.09
N GLY A 154 -10.10 8.32 11.97
CA GLY A 154 -10.51 6.91 11.95
C GLY A 154 -9.49 5.97 11.33
N TYR A 155 -8.20 6.33 11.28
CA TYR A 155 -7.12 5.42 10.90
C TYR A 155 -6.44 4.84 12.13
N GLN A 156 -6.15 3.55 12.10
CA GLN A 156 -5.36 2.90 13.15
C GLN A 156 -3.89 3.31 13.02
N CYS A 157 -3.27 3.68 14.16
CA CYS A 157 -1.88 4.12 14.22
C CYS A 157 -1.07 3.28 15.21
N HIS A 158 0.20 3.04 14.90
CA HIS A 158 1.15 2.38 15.77
C HIS A 158 2.47 3.11 15.78
N ALA A 159 3.01 3.39 16.96
CA ALA A 159 4.38 3.89 17.14
C ALA A 159 5.32 2.71 17.40
N ILE A 160 6.40 2.62 16.65
CA ILE A 160 7.38 1.52 16.73
C ILE A 160 8.82 2.01 16.57
N SER A 161 9.75 1.19 17.00
CA SER A 161 11.12 1.19 16.50
C SER A 161 11.44 -0.17 15.86
N ALA A 162 11.56 -0.21 14.54
CA ALA A 162 11.99 -1.43 13.87
C ALA A 162 13.44 -1.80 14.23
N GLU A 163 14.27 -0.84 14.63
CA GLU A 163 15.66 -1.05 15.04
C GLU A 163 15.75 -1.75 16.40
N THR A 164 15.07 -1.23 17.43
CA THR A 164 15.08 -1.84 18.76
C THR A 164 14.12 -3.02 18.89
N GLY A 165 13.04 -3.02 18.12
CA GLY A 165 11.93 -3.98 18.17
C GLY A 165 10.74 -3.49 18.98
N ASP A 166 10.82 -2.31 19.58
CA ASP A 166 9.75 -1.76 20.39
C ASP A 166 8.48 -1.56 19.55
N GLY A 167 7.34 -2.05 20.04
CA GLY A 167 6.04 -1.96 19.38
C GLY A 167 5.84 -2.89 18.19
N VAL A 168 6.89 -3.58 17.68
CA VAL A 168 6.80 -4.42 16.47
C VAL A 168 5.90 -5.64 16.68
N ASP A 169 5.93 -6.26 17.85
CA ASP A 169 5.11 -7.45 18.11
C ASP A 169 3.60 -7.15 18.11
N ALA A 170 3.20 -5.91 18.41
CA ALA A 170 1.80 -5.49 18.31
C ALA A 170 1.28 -5.49 16.86
N LEU A 171 2.15 -5.48 15.85
CA LEU A 171 1.75 -5.55 14.44
C LEU A 171 1.41 -6.99 14.01
N ARG A 172 1.99 -8.02 14.64
CA ARG A 172 1.84 -9.43 14.20
C ARG A 172 0.38 -9.89 14.13
N PRO A 173 -0.48 -9.63 15.15
CA PRO A 173 -1.90 -9.99 15.05
C PRO A 173 -2.66 -9.28 13.92
N LEU A 174 -2.25 -8.04 13.60
CA LEU A 174 -2.86 -7.28 12.51
C LEU A 174 -2.57 -7.87 11.14
N LEU A 175 -1.41 -8.52 10.99
CA LEU A 175 -0.92 -9.08 9.73
C LEU A 175 -1.36 -10.52 9.51
N GLN A 176 -1.84 -11.18 10.58
CA GLN A 176 -2.19 -12.60 10.54
C GLN A 176 -3.31 -12.89 9.54
N GLY A 177 -3.09 -13.85 8.65
CA GLY A 177 -4.05 -14.29 7.65
C GLY A 177 -4.31 -13.28 6.53
N LYS A 178 -3.46 -12.27 6.37
CA LYS A 178 -3.66 -11.17 5.41
C LYS A 178 -2.55 -11.10 4.36
N ILE A 179 -2.94 -10.61 3.21
CA ILE A 179 -2.02 -10.06 2.19
C ILE A 179 -1.81 -8.59 2.54
N THR A 180 -0.65 -8.26 3.08
CA THR A 180 -0.34 -6.92 3.57
C THR A 180 0.70 -6.25 2.67
N LEU A 181 0.35 -5.07 2.15
CA LEU A 181 1.26 -4.21 1.43
C LEU A 181 2.05 -3.33 2.40
N LEU A 182 3.38 -3.37 2.33
CA LEU A 182 4.24 -2.41 3.04
C LEU A 182 4.64 -1.27 2.11
N SER A 183 4.32 -0.05 2.51
CA SER A 183 4.60 1.16 1.75
C SER A 183 5.25 2.23 2.61
N GLY A 184 5.89 3.19 1.99
CA GLY A 184 6.54 4.34 2.65
C GLY A 184 7.72 4.85 1.83
N ASN A 185 8.21 6.02 2.18
CA ASN A 185 9.35 6.66 1.52
C ASN A 185 10.64 5.84 1.66
N SER A 186 11.65 6.19 0.87
CA SER A 186 13.00 5.63 1.06
C SER A 186 13.55 6.05 2.43
N GLY A 187 14.22 5.15 3.13
CA GLY A 187 14.86 5.44 4.41
C GLY A 187 13.94 5.40 5.65
N VAL A 188 12.62 5.17 5.52
CA VAL A 188 11.70 5.10 6.67
C VAL A 188 11.82 3.80 7.49
N GLY A 189 12.66 2.84 7.05
CA GLY A 189 12.92 1.60 7.78
C GLY A 189 12.07 0.40 7.35
N LYS A 190 11.53 0.38 6.11
CA LYS A 190 10.77 -0.77 5.57
C LYS A 190 11.54 -2.08 5.65
N SER A 191 12.76 -2.12 5.12
CA SER A 191 13.58 -3.34 5.09
C SER A 191 13.95 -3.81 6.49
N THR A 192 14.22 -2.88 7.42
CA THR A 192 14.47 -3.19 8.84
C THR A 192 13.24 -3.84 9.46
N LEU A 193 12.05 -3.28 9.23
CA LEU A 193 10.80 -3.84 9.72
C LEU A 193 10.52 -5.23 9.14
N ILE A 194 10.73 -5.42 7.82
CA ILE A 194 10.56 -6.74 7.17
C ILE A 194 11.49 -7.76 7.82
N ASN A 195 12.78 -7.45 7.99
CA ASN A 195 13.73 -8.35 8.61
C ASN A 195 13.39 -8.67 10.08
N ARG A 196 12.74 -7.74 10.78
CA ARG A 196 12.27 -7.96 12.16
C ARG A 196 11.04 -8.86 12.20
N LEU A 197 10.10 -8.68 11.27
CA LEU A 197 8.90 -9.50 11.16
C LEU A 197 9.20 -10.90 10.57
N VAL A 198 10.12 -10.98 9.61
CA VAL A 198 10.54 -12.20 8.89
C VAL A 198 12.06 -12.30 8.90
N PRO A 199 12.68 -12.84 9.95
CA PRO A 199 14.14 -12.87 10.11
C PRO A 199 14.90 -13.56 8.96
N HIS A 200 14.25 -14.43 8.20
CA HIS A 200 14.85 -15.15 7.07
C HIS A 200 14.68 -14.44 5.71
N ALA A 201 14.00 -13.29 5.68
CA ALA A 201 13.78 -12.53 4.43
C ALA A 201 15.07 -11.94 3.85
N ASN A 202 16.10 -11.73 4.70
CA ASN A 202 17.44 -11.20 4.32
C ASN A 202 17.37 -9.96 3.41
N GLN A 203 16.40 -9.07 3.65
CA GLN A 203 16.30 -7.82 2.91
C GLN A 203 17.54 -6.96 3.16
N LYS A 204 18.12 -6.44 2.08
CA LYS A 204 19.29 -5.55 2.19
C LYS A 204 18.87 -4.23 2.84
N VAL A 205 19.37 -3.95 4.01
CA VAL A 205 19.25 -2.65 4.68
C VAL A 205 20.26 -1.72 4.03
N ALA A 206 19.81 -0.61 3.45
CA ALA A 206 20.71 0.43 2.96
C ALA A 206 21.11 1.30 4.14
N ASP A 207 22.42 1.40 4.41
CA ASP A 207 22.96 2.38 5.34
C ASP A 207 22.62 3.80 4.84
N ILE A 208 22.21 4.66 5.76
CA ILE A 208 22.00 6.09 5.48
C ILE A 208 23.38 6.71 5.33
N SER A 209 23.93 6.69 4.14
CA SER A 209 25.15 7.44 3.85
C SER A 209 24.78 8.88 3.49
N ASP A 210 25.47 9.84 4.10
CA ASP A 210 25.38 11.31 3.91
C ASP A 210 25.82 11.78 2.50
N ALA A 211 25.31 11.15 1.46
CA ALA A 211 25.62 11.58 0.11
C ALA A 211 24.35 11.65 -0.73
N HIS A 212 24.06 12.86 -1.20
CA HIS A 212 23.18 13.14 -2.33
C HIS A 212 23.62 12.33 -3.57
N GLN A 213 23.21 11.08 -3.63
CA GLN A 213 23.26 10.35 -4.89
C GLN A 213 22.02 9.46 -4.99
N THR A 214 21.37 9.55 -6.13
CA THR A 214 20.30 8.70 -6.61
C THR A 214 20.65 7.23 -6.37
N GLY A 215 20.27 6.72 -5.21
CA GLY A 215 20.49 5.33 -4.83
C GLY A 215 19.77 4.43 -5.80
N MET A 216 20.51 3.55 -6.44
CA MET A 216 19.96 2.43 -7.20
C MET A 216 19.00 1.65 -6.30
N HIS A 217 17.72 1.64 -6.65
CA HIS A 217 16.72 0.85 -5.97
C HIS A 217 17.11 -0.63 -6.04
N THR A 218 17.37 -1.25 -4.90
CA THR A 218 17.77 -2.65 -4.81
C THR A 218 16.62 -3.63 -5.10
N THR A 219 15.37 -3.18 -5.09
CA THR A 219 14.19 -4.01 -5.39
C THR A 219 13.54 -3.50 -6.67
N THR A 220 13.74 -4.20 -7.77
CA THR A 220 13.20 -3.83 -9.09
C THR A 220 11.80 -4.43 -9.32
N PHE A 221 11.38 -5.41 -8.53
CA PHE A 221 10.17 -6.21 -8.73
C PHE A 221 9.37 -6.35 -7.44
N SER A 222 8.04 -6.43 -7.57
CA SER A 222 7.17 -6.71 -6.42
C SER A 222 7.20 -8.21 -6.12
N GLU A 223 7.36 -8.56 -4.85
CA GLU A 223 7.43 -9.93 -4.35
C GLU A 223 6.62 -10.08 -3.07
N MET A 224 5.98 -11.25 -2.90
CA MET A 224 5.30 -11.63 -1.67
C MET A 224 6.24 -12.46 -0.79
N ILE A 225 6.43 -12.01 0.42
CA ILE A 225 7.25 -12.68 1.44
C ILE A 225 6.29 -13.38 2.40
N PRO A 226 6.40 -14.70 2.60
CA PRO A 226 5.53 -15.38 3.57
C PRO A 226 5.90 -14.94 4.99
N LEU A 227 4.89 -14.53 5.75
CA LEU A 227 5.03 -14.23 7.17
C LEU A 227 4.75 -15.52 7.95
N ASP A 228 5.78 -16.09 8.56
CA ASP A 228 5.62 -17.26 9.42
C ASP A 228 5.00 -16.83 10.75
N THR A 229 3.77 -17.27 10.98
CA THR A 229 3.05 -17.01 12.23
C THR A 229 3.20 -18.15 13.25
N SER A 230 3.99 -19.19 12.95
CA SER A 230 4.17 -20.35 13.85
C SER A 230 4.77 -19.96 15.21
N GLN A 231 5.50 -18.87 15.30
CA GLN A 231 6.03 -18.37 16.58
C GLN A 231 4.98 -17.76 17.52
N LEU A 232 3.76 -17.46 17.04
CA LEU A 232 2.66 -17.01 17.89
C LEU A 232 2.02 -18.17 18.69
N SER A 233 2.23 -19.41 18.26
CA SER A 233 1.69 -20.61 18.91
C SER A 233 2.37 -20.96 20.24
N THR A 234 3.56 -20.45 20.51
CA THR A 234 4.31 -20.74 21.75
C THR A 234 3.76 -20.01 22.99
N LEU A 235 3.01 -18.92 22.81
CA LEU A 235 2.35 -18.20 23.90
C LEU A 235 0.97 -18.76 24.29
N ASN A 236 0.37 -19.60 23.46
CA ASN A 236 -0.97 -20.19 23.66
C ASN A 236 -0.95 -21.71 23.63
N SER A 237 -0.03 -22.35 24.35
CA SER A 237 0.09 -23.81 24.40
C SER A 237 -1.09 -24.57 25.03
N GLN A 238 -2.15 -23.89 25.48
CA GLN A 238 -3.37 -24.52 26.03
C GLN A 238 -4.55 -24.56 25.05
N LEU A 239 -4.44 -23.98 23.85
CA LEU A 239 -5.49 -23.97 22.80
C LEU A 239 -5.13 -24.82 21.57
N SER A 240 -4.09 -25.63 21.67
CA SER A 240 -3.47 -26.33 20.51
C SER A 240 -4.30 -27.49 19.94
N THR A 241 -5.33 -27.97 20.60
CA THR A 241 -6.14 -29.11 20.14
C THR A 241 -7.27 -28.75 19.17
N LEU A 242 -7.64 -27.47 19.05
CA LEU A 242 -8.65 -27.00 18.10
C LEU A 242 -8.04 -26.36 16.83
N ASN A 243 -6.74 -26.09 16.82
CA ASN A 243 -6.08 -25.32 15.75
C ASN A 243 -5.45 -26.17 14.64
N SER A 244 -5.57 -27.50 14.64
CA SER A 244 -4.99 -28.33 13.56
C SER A 244 -5.68 -28.16 12.19
N GLN A 245 -6.84 -27.49 12.13
CA GLN A 245 -7.53 -27.15 10.88
C GLN A 245 -7.30 -25.70 10.41
N LEU A 246 -6.69 -24.82 11.22
CA LEU A 246 -6.40 -23.43 10.86
C LEU A 246 -5.01 -23.22 10.25
N SER A 247 -4.25 -24.28 10.01
CA SER A 247 -2.82 -24.21 9.61
C SER A 247 -2.55 -23.83 8.14
N THR A 248 -3.55 -23.44 7.36
CA THR A 248 -3.37 -23.12 5.93
C THR A 248 -3.50 -21.64 5.56
N VAL A 249 -3.82 -20.75 6.50
CA VAL A 249 -3.92 -19.33 6.18
C VAL A 249 -2.54 -18.70 6.22
N THR A 250 -1.87 -18.67 5.07
CA THR A 250 -0.57 -18.05 4.93
C THR A 250 -0.73 -16.53 4.94
N SER A 251 -0.03 -15.84 5.85
CA SER A 251 0.08 -14.39 5.84
C SER A 251 1.19 -13.97 4.89
N TRP A 252 0.99 -12.88 4.19
CA TRP A 252 1.94 -12.40 3.18
C TRP A 252 2.27 -10.94 3.37
N LEU A 253 3.54 -10.59 3.23
CA LEU A 253 3.99 -9.22 3.08
C LEU A 253 4.34 -8.97 1.61
N ILE A 254 3.79 -7.91 1.02
CA ILE A 254 4.21 -7.41 -0.29
C ILE A 254 5.19 -6.27 -0.05
N ASP A 255 6.46 -6.49 -0.40
CA ASP A 255 7.45 -5.42 -0.42
C ASP A 255 7.36 -4.70 -1.78
N THR A 256 7.17 -3.40 -1.72
CA THR A 256 7.20 -2.57 -2.91
C THR A 256 8.44 -1.70 -2.90
N PRO A 257 9.19 -1.63 -4.02
CA PRO A 257 10.28 -0.68 -4.14
C PRO A 257 9.74 0.72 -3.82
N GLY A 258 10.46 1.50 -3.01
CA GLY A 258 10.03 2.79 -2.46
C GLY A 258 9.15 3.56 -3.44
N ILE A 259 7.86 3.65 -3.14
CA ILE A 259 6.88 4.28 -4.02
C ILE A 259 7.04 5.78 -3.86
N LYS A 260 7.87 6.38 -4.71
CA LYS A 260 7.87 7.83 -4.92
C LYS A 260 6.62 8.17 -5.73
N GLY A 261 5.57 8.60 -5.03
CA GLY A 261 4.34 9.08 -5.66
C GLY A 261 3.26 8.00 -5.81
N PHE A 262 2.40 7.88 -4.82
CA PHE A 262 1.03 7.47 -5.05
C PHE A 262 0.40 8.59 -5.88
N GLY A 263 0.17 8.33 -7.16
CA GLY A 263 -0.53 9.27 -8.02
C GLY A 263 -2.03 9.18 -7.76
N THR A 264 -2.68 10.31 -7.70
CA THR A 264 -4.15 10.48 -7.80
C THR A 264 -4.63 10.15 -9.21
N PHE A 265 -4.18 9.01 -9.76
CA PHE A 265 -4.52 8.58 -11.10
C PHE A 265 -5.97 8.13 -11.12
N ASP A 266 -6.74 8.44 -12.06
CA ASP A 266 -8.13 8.03 -12.25
C ASP A 266 -9.16 8.52 -11.20
N MET A 267 -8.80 9.45 -10.30
CA MET A 267 -9.79 10.10 -9.44
C MET A 267 -10.35 11.31 -10.18
N GLU A 268 -11.65 11.36 -10.36
CA GLU A 268 -12.29 12.58 -10.82
C GLU A 268 -12.29 13.65 -9.71
N ARG A 269 -12.27 14.92 -10.10
CA ARG A 269 -12.23 16.04 -9.14
C ARG A 269 -13.43 15.99 -8.18
N GLU A 270 -14.57 15.63 -8.69
CA GLU A 270 -15.84 15.53 -7.97
C GLU A 270 -15.84 14.41 -6.93
N GLU A 271 -15.01 13.37 -7.13
CA GLU A 271 -14.91 12.24 -6.23
C GLU A 271 -13.93 12.46 -5.08
N LEU A 272 -13.01 13.44 -5.23
CA LEU A 272 -11.90 13.64 -4.28
C LEU A 272 -12.38 13.86 -2.84
N THR A 273 -13.50 14.58 -2.67
CA THR A 273 -14.14 14.79 -1.37
C THR A 273 -14.44 13.48 -0.66
N SER A 274 -14.88 12.46 -1.39
CA SER A 274 -15.26 11.15 -0.82
C SER A 274 -14.08 10.34 -0.29
N TYR A 275 -12.85 10.69 -0.68
CA TYR A 275 -11.63 10.00 -0.26
C TYR A 275 -10.94 10.64 0.96
N PHE A 276 -11.51 11.75 1.48
CA PHE A 276 -11.13 12.35 2.74
C PHE A 276 -12.29 12.18 3.73
N ARG A 277 -12.20 11.22 4.64
CA ARG A 277 -13.30 10.77 5.52
C ARG A 277 -13.98 11.91 6.25
N GLU A 278 -13.20 12.78 6.89
CA GLU A 278 -13.67 13.92 7.64
C GLU A 278 -14.28 14.99 6.73
N ILE A 279 -13.66 15.28 5.58
CA ILE A 279 -14.18 16.24 4.59
C ILE A 279 -15.50 15.71 4.03
N PHE A 280 -15.57 14.42 3.70
CA PHE A 280 -16.79 13.79 3.21
C PHE A 280 -17.92 13.87 4.23
N GLU A 281 -17.64 13.66 5.51
CA GLU A 281 -18.67 13.72 6.56
C GLU A 281 -19.26 15.13 6.68
N TYR A 282 -18.44 16.16 6.71
CA TYR A 282 -18.92 17.56 6.75
C TYR A 282 -19.52 18.01 5.43
N SER A 283 -19.11 17.47 4.29
CA SER A 283 -19.63 17.85 2.96
C SER A 283 -21.13 17.61 2.81
N LYS A 284 -21.70 16.64 3.54
CA LYS A 284 -23.13 16.31 3.55
C LYS A 284 -24.00 17.48 4.05
N GLN A 285 -23.40 18.43 4.76
CA GLN A 285 -24.06 19.62 5.30
C GLN A 285 -23.84 20.87 4.43
N CYS A 286 -23.12 20.77 3.33
CA CYS A 286 -22.91 21.88 2.42
C CYS A 286 -24.22 22.29 1.73
N ARG A 287 -24.36 23.59 1.47
CA ARG A 287 -25.52 24.14 0.77
C ARG A 287 -25.66 23.61 -0.66
N PHE A 288 -24.55 23.36 -1.34
CA PHE A 288 -24.51 22.93 -2.73
C PHE A 288 -23.99 21.49 -2.82
N SER A 289 -24.66 20.67 -3.62
CA SER A 289 -24.28 19.26 -3.82
C SER A 289 -22.96 19.06 -4.59
N ASN A 290 -22.56 20.07 -5.38
CA ASN A 290 -21.32 20.12 -6.15
C ASN A 290 -20.27 21.04 -5.52
N CYS A 291 -20.32 21.25 -4.20
CA CYS A 291 -19.39 22.09 -3.47
C CYS A 291 -17.95 21.54 -3.60
N THR A 292 -17.03 22.40 -4.02
CA THR A 292 -15.60 22.04 -4.11
C THR A 292 -14.82 22.36 -2.82
N HIS A 293 -15.52 22.96 -1.84
CA HIS A 293 -14.98 23.34 -0.53
C HIS A 293 -13.81 24.33 -0.60
N THR A 294 -13.78 25.18 -1.63
CA THR A 294 -12.70 26.16 -1.85
C THR A 294 -13.16 27.59 -1.52
N HIS A 295 -14.33 28.00 -1.98
CA HIS A 295 -14.82 29.40 -1.84
C HIS A 295 -16.35 29.52 -1.79
N GLU A 296 -17.08 28.42 -1.78
CA GLU A 296 -18.53 28.45 -1.86
C GLU A 296 -19.17 28.99 -0.58
N PRO A 297 -20.15 29.90 -0.70
CA PRO A 297 -20.83 30.45 0.46
C PRO A 297 -21.68 29.38 1.16
N GLY A 298 -21.57 29.30 2.48
CA GLY A 298 -22.28 28.28 3.27
C GLY A 298 -21.66 26.87 3.15
N CYS A 299 -20.37 26.79 2.84
CA CYS A 299 -19.63 25.53 2.85
C CYS A 299 -19.40 25.05 4.29
N ALA A 300 -19.95 23.88 4.63
CA ALA A 300 -19.78 23.29 5.96
C ALA A 300 -18.36 22.80 6.22
N VAL A 301 -17.63 22.39 5.18
CA VAL A 301 -16.23 21.99 5.30
C VAL A 301 -15.35 23.18 5.66
N LEU A 302 -15.49 24.34 4.99
CA LEU A 302 -14.73 25.54 5.33
C LEU A 302 -14.99 25.97 6.78
N LYS A 303 -16.27 25.94 7.20
CA LYS A 303 -16.65 26.24 8.58
C LYS A 303 -15.99 25.24 9.57
N ALA A 304 -15.99 23.95 9.25
CA ALA A 304 -15.36 22.93 10.08
C ALA A 304 -13.83 23.10 10.19
N VAL A 305 -13.18 23.61 9.14
CA VAL A 305 -11.75 23.97 9.18
C VAL A 305 -11.52 25.19 10.08
N GLU A 306 -12.35 26.23 9.97
CA GLU A 306 -12.27 27.43 10.82
C GLU A 306 -12.51 27.11 12.31
N GLU A 307 -13.42 26.18 12.59
CA GLU A 307 -13.75 25.72 13.94
C GLU A 307 -12.82 24.60 14.45
N HIS A 308 -11.77 24.24 13.69
CA HIS A 308 -10.77 23.20 14.02
C HIS A 308 -11.32 21.77 14.17
N TYR A 309 -12.49 21.46 13.61
CA TYR A 309 -12.99 20.08 13.49
C TYR A 309 -12.30 19.31 12.36
N ILE A 310 -11.82 20.01 11.34
CA ILE A 310 -10.96 19.48 10.29
C ILE A 310 -9.58 20.12 10.44
N ALA A 311 -8.53 19.30 10.52
CA ALA A 311 -7.18 19.80 10.63
C ALA A 311 -6.76 20.57 9.38
N GLN A 312 -6.12 21.72 9.56
CA GLN A 312 -5.65 22.57 8.47
C GLN A 312 -4.70 21.83 7.54
N SER A 313 -3.82 20.95 8.06
CA SER A 313 -2.89 20.14 7.25
C SER A 313 -3.63 19.19 6.30
N ARG A 314 -4.70 18.56 6.76
CA ARG A 314 -5.54 17.66 5.97
C ARG A 314 -6.28 18.42 4.87
N TYR A 315 -6.83 19.58 5.20
CA TYR A 315 -7.48 20.45 4.22
C TYR A 315 -6.48 20.98 3.18
N GLN A 316 -5.27 21.35 3.57
CA GLN A 316 -4.19 21.74 2.65
C GLN A 316 -3.83 20.61 1.69
N SER A 317 -3.73 19.37 2.20
CA SER A 317 -3.49 18.20 1.37
C SER A 317 -4.60 17.98 0.34
N TYR A 318 -5.87 18.14 0.75
CA TYR A 318 -7.03 18.09 -0.13
C TYR A 318 -6.94 19.14 -1.25
N LEU A 319 -6.66 20.42 -0.92
CA LEU A 319 -6.50 21.48 -1.91
C LEU A 319 -5.36 21.18 -2.88
N SER A 320 -4.20 20.74 -2.38
CA SER A 320 -3.06 20.33 -3.22
C SER A 320 -3.43 19.24 -4.23
N MET A 321 -4.31 18.31 -3.87
CA MET A 321 -4.79 17.27 -4.78
C MET A 321 -5.80 17.80 -5.80
N LEU A 322 -6.59 18.80 -5.45
CA LEU A 322 -7.48 19.50 -6.38
C LEU A 322 -6.69 20.26 -7.45
N ASP A 323 -5.62 20.97 -7.04
CA ASP A 323 -4.77 21.76 -7.94
C ASP A 323 -4.04 20.86 -8.95
N ASP A 324 -3.51 19.71 -8.52
CA ASP A 324 -2.87 18.72 -9.42
C ASP A 324 -3.80 18.29 -10.58
N LYS A 325 -5.11 18.27 -10.34
CA LYS A 325 -6.10 17.92 -11.35
C LYS A 325 -6.33 19.05 -12.35
N ASP A 326 -6.30 20.29 -11.91
CA ASP A 326 -6.46 21.45 -12.79
C ASP A 326 -5.25 21.63 -13.74
N GLU A 327 -4.04 21.43 -13.28
CA GLU A 327 -2.84 21.48 -14.13
C GLU A 327 -2.87 20.45 -15.26
N ASN A 328 -3.45 19.28 -15.05
CA ASN A 328 -3.57 18.26 -16.09
C ASN A 328 -4.53 18.65 -17.23
N LYS A 329 -5.55 19.49 -16.96
CA LYS A 329 -6.46 20.01 -18.00
C LYS A 329 -5.78 20.98 -18.97
N TYR A 330 -4.79 21.74 -18.50
CA TYR A 330 -4.05 22.69 -19.36
C TYR A 330 -2.93 22.03 -20.18
N ARG A 331 -2.52 20.80 -19.84
CA ARG A 331 -1.49 20.05 -20.59
C ARG A 331 -2.05 19.17 -21.72
N GLU A 332 -3.36 19.02 -21.83
CA GLU A 332 -4.02 18.29 -22.95
C GLU A 332 -4.30 19.15 -24.19
N ALA A 333 -3.97 20.43 -24.15
CA ALA A 333 -4.30 21.40 -25.21
C ALA A 333 -3.13 21.79 -26.12
N TYR A 334 -1.99 21.04 -26.10
CA TYR A 334 -0.89 21.25 -27.04
C TYR A 334 -0.38 19.93 -27.63
#